data_7c6362db4b6c4956c324859e9a1a9275
#
_entry.id   7c6362db4b6c4956c324859e9a1a9275
#
_cell.length_a   1.000
_cell.length_b   1.000
_cell.length_c   1.000
_cell.angle_alpha   90.00
_cell.angle_beta   90.00
_cell.angle_gamma   90.00
#
_symmetry.space_group_name_H-M   'P 1'
#
loop_
_entity.id
_entity.type
_entity.pdbx_description
1 polymer ?
#
loop_
_entity_poly.entity_id
_entity_poly.type
_entity_poly.pdbx_seq_one_letter_code
_entity_poly.pdbx_strand_id
1 'polypeptide(L)'
;MVEIGELSFEVDCCGEGGKLALCLHGFPENNFSWRKQLPVLADMGYKVWAPNLRGYGNSYKPAKVSDYSIEKLLNDIVGLIDASDSDEVTIIAHDWGGILAWIFASRELKPLKSLVIMNCPHPVAFKRGLNLRQLLMSWYMYFFQIPFLPEWYLGRNNAMPIRRMLEKTSVNSDMFPQKVTEVYRKHAAQNGTLTAMINYYRALFRYPPKMTNADSSGEKITVPTLLIWGEQDLALSKGLALKTSEFVVDLQ
;
A
#
# COMPACT_ATOMS: atom_id res chain seq x y z
N MET A 1 -1.52 2.70 -19.38
CA MET A 1 -1.08 1.36 -18.98
C MET A 1 0.42 1.29 -19.09
N VAL A 2 1.08 0.61 -18.14
CA VAL A 2 2.52 0.33 -18.14
C VAL A 2 2.69 -1.18 -18.19
N GLU A 3 3.46 -1.65 -19.16
CA GLU A 3 3.74 -3.08 -19.34
C GLU A 3 5.02 -3.47 -18.61
N ILE A 4 4.97 -4.58 -17.86
CA ILE A 4 6.10 -5.15 -17.13
C ILE A 4 6.17 -6.64 -17.50
N GLY A 5 6.98 -6.96 -18.52
CA GLY A 5 6.94 -8.30 -19.13
C GLY A 5 5.55 -8.61 -19.66
N GLU A 6 4.92 -9.68 -19.18
CA GLU A 6 3.56 -10.07 -19.55
C GLU A 6 2.46 -9.41 -18.69
N LEU A 7 2.84 -8.58 -17.72
CA LEU A 7 1.90 -7.95 -16.79
C LEU A 7 1.64 -6.52 -17.23
N SER A 8 0.39 -6.06 -17.05
CA SER A 8 -0.03 -4.70 -17.38
C SER A 8 -0.58 -4.01 -16.13
N PHE A 9 -0.17 -2.77 -15.90
CA PHE A 9 -0.58 -1.95 -14.75
C PHE A 9 -1.21 -0.65 -15.21
N GLU A 10 -2.36 -0.34 -14.65
CA GLU A 10 -3.00 0.96 -14.78
C GLU A 10 -2.27 1.97 -13.90
N VAL A 11 -1.75 3.04 -14.50
CA VAL A 11 -0.95 4.05 -13.79
C VAL A 11 -1.46 5.43 -14.14
N ASP A 12 -1.81 6.21 -13.12
CA ASP A 12 -2.03 7.64 -13.26
C ASP A 12 -0.66 8.33 -13.26
N CYS A 13 -0.39 9.13 -14.29
CA CYS A 13 0.89 9.79 -14.49
C CYS A 13 0.71 11.31 -14.50
N CYS A 14 1.69 12.04 -13.95
CA CYS A 14 1.77 13.48 -13.99
C CYS A 14 3.24 13.94 -13.98
N GLY A 15 3.57 14.98 -14.72
CA GLY A 15 4.94 15.47 -14.83
C GLY A 15 5.85 14.58 -15.67
N GLU A 16 7.05 15.07 -15.94
CA GLU A 16 8.09 14.42 -16.74
C GLU A 16 9.46 14.61 -16.08
N GLY A 17 10.46 13.86 -16.51
CA GLY A 17 11.84 13.99 -16.02
C GLY A 17 12.44 12.71 -15.48
N GLY A 18 13.66 12.78 -14.97
CA GLY A 18 14.45 11.63 -14.47
C GLY A 18 14.23 11.30 -12.98
N LYS A 19 13.39 12.06 -12.25
CA LYS A 19 13.11 11.85 -10.82
C LYS A 19 11.72 11.25 -10.65
N LEU A 20 11.64 9.97 -10.30
CA LEU A 20 10.36 9.29 -10.08
C LEU A 20 9.85 9.54 -8.66
N ALA A 21 8.58 9.95 -8.53
CA ALA A 21 7.79 9.79 -7.33
C ALA A 21 6.79 8.65 -7.55
N LEU A 22 7.04 7.48 -7.00
CA LEU A 22 6.18 6.31 -7.11
C LEU A 22 5.22 6.27 -5.93
N CYS A 23 3.92 6.47 -6.18
CA CYS A 23 2.88 6.62 -5.17
C CYS A 23 2.09 5.32 -5.02
N LEU A 24 2.28 4.57 -3.92
CA LEU A 24 1.69 3.27 -3.67
C LEU A 24 0.52 3.37 -2.69
N HIS A 25 -0.68 3.04 -3.15
CA HIS A 25 -1.90 3.05 -2.33
C HIS A 25 -2.05 1.78 -1.47
N GLY A 26 -3.08 1.73 -0.63
CA GLY A 26 -3.43 0.58 0.18
C GLY A 26 -4.89 0.13 0.03
N PHE A 27 -5.35 -0.65 1.00
CA PHE A 27 -6.72 -1.16 1.07
C PHE A 27 -7.65 -0.17 1.78
N PRO A 28 -8.85 0.07 1.29
CA PRO A 28 -9.48 -0.42 0.05
C PRO A 28 -9.43 0.65 -1.05
N GLU A 29 -8.36 1.40 -1.09
CA GLU A 29 -8.16 2.54 -1.99
C GLU A 29 -7.67 2.08 -3.37
N ASN A 30 -7.20 3.03 -4.18
CA ASN A 30 -6.63 2.82 -5.51
C ASN A 30 -5.79 4.05 -5.90
N ASN A 31 -5.27 4.12 -7.13
CA ASN A 31 -4.49 5.25 -7.65
C ASN A 31 -5.14 6.63 -7.44
N PHE A 32 -6.47 6.71 -7.44
CA PHE A 32 -7.22 7.95 -7.20
C PHE A 32 -6.93 8.59 -5.83
N SER A 33 -6.38 7.84 -4.87
CA SER A 33 -5.95 8.38 -3.57
C SER A 33 -4.95 9.52 -3.73
N TRP A 34 -4.11 9.43 -4.75
CA TRP A 34 -3.02 10.35 -5.04
C TRP A 34 -3.41 11.57 -5.90
N ARG A 35 -4.69 11.70 -6.29
CA ARG A 35 -5.20 12.76 -7.19
C ARG A 35 -4.82 14.19 -6.81
N LYS A 36 -4.57 14.45 -5.52
CA LYS A 36 -4.17 15.77 -5.02
C LYS A 36 -2.65 15.93 -4.97
N GLN A 37 -1.92 14.84 -4.73
CA GLN A 37 -0.47 14.82 -4.65
C GLN A 37 0.18 14.83 -6.04
N LEU A 38 -0.44 14.16 -7.02
CA LEU A 38 0.09 14.09 -8.40
C LEU A 38 0.49 15.45 -8.96
N PRO A 39 -0.39 16.48 -9.03
CA PRO A 39 -0.02 17.77 -9.60
C PRO A 39 1.04 18.50 -8.75
N VAL A 40 0.95 18.42 -7.43
CA VAL A 40 1.90 19.10 -6.53
C VAL A 40 3.31 18.53 -6.69
N LEU A 41 3.45 17.21 -6.74
CA LEU A 41 4.75 16.56 -6.95
C LEU A 41 5.29 16.81 -8.35
N ALA A 42 4.42 16.89 -9.37
CA ALA A 42 4.82 17.26 -10.72
C ALA A 42 5.35 18.70 -10.78
N ASP A 43 4.69 19.65 -10.09
CA ASP A 43 5.16 21.04 -9.98
C ASP A 43 6.51 21.15 -9.24
N MET A 44 6.84 20.17 -8.38
CA MET A 44 8.16 20.03 -7.73
C MET A 44 9.22 19.40 -8.65
N GLY A 45 8.88 19.08 -9.90
CA GLY A 45 9.80 18.52 -10.90
C GLY A 45 9.93 17.00 -10.88
N TYR A 46 8.97 16.28 -10.29
CA TYR A 46 8.94 14.83 -10.35
C TYR A 46 8.14 14.32 -11.56
N LYS A 47 8.59 13.21 -12.13
CA LYS A 47 7.74 12.28 -12.87
C LYS A 47 6.94 11.48 -11.83
N VAL A 48 5.64 11.71 -11.75
CA VAL A 48 4.80 11.08 -10.71
C VAL A 48 4.01 9.93 -11.30
N TRP A 49 4.17 8.74 -10.74
CA TRP A 49 3.41 7.55 -11.09
C TRP A 49 2.61 7.05 -9.88
N ALA A 50 1.31 6.93 -10.05
CA ALA A 50 0.41 6.31 -9.09
C ALA A 50 -0.23 5.06 -9.73
N PRO A 51 0.37 3.88 -9.59
CA PRO A 51 -0.19 2.65 -10.11
C PRO A 51 -1.41 2.20 -9.28
N ASN A 52 -2.39 1.60 -9.94
CA ASN A 52 -3.23 0.62 -9.31
C ASN A 52 -2.40 -0.63 -9.07
N LEU A 53 -2.23 -1.02 -7.81
CA LEU A 53 -1.47 -2.20 -7.45
C LEU A 53 -2.11 -3.47 -8.04
N ARG A 54 -1.38 -4.59 -8.09
CA ARG A 54 -1.87 -5.90 -8.55
C ARG A 54 -3.24 -6.20 -7.98
N GLY A 55 -4.20 -6.52 -8.85
CA GLY A 55 -5.57 -6.82 -8.45
C GLY A 55 -6.52 -5.64 -8.31
N TYR A 56 -6.02 -4.41 -8.44
CA TYR A 56 -6.82 -3.19 -8.39
C TYR A 56 -7.05 -2.60 -9.79
N GLY A 57 -8.17 -1.91 -9.96
CA GLY A 57 -8.52 -1.24 -11.21
C GLY A 57 -8.42 -2.17 -12.42
N ASN A 58 -7.74 -1.70 -13.46
CA ASN A 58 -7.45 -2.46 -14.67
C ASN A 58 -6.04 -3.10 -14.67
N SER A 59 -5.33 -3.05 -13.55
CA SER A 59 -4.06 -3.75 -13.39
C SER A 59 -4.25 -5.26 -13.38
N TYR A 60 -3.19 -5.99 -13.72
CA TYR A 60 -3.14 -7.45 -13.70
C TYR A 60 -3.79 -8.02 -12.43
N LYS A 61 -4.77 -8.89 -12.62
CA LYS A 61 -5.66 -9.37 -11.54
C LYS A 61 -5.74 -10.90 -11.53
N PRO A 62 -4.74 -11.58 -10.99
CA PRO A 62 -4.75 -13.04 -10.89
C PRO A 62 -5.73 -13.54 -9.84
N ALA A 63 -6.27 -14.75 -10.06
CA ALA A 63 -7.23 -15.36 -9.15
C ALA A 63 -6.58 -16.06 -7.94
N LYS A 64 -5.34 -16.55 -8.09
CA LYS A 64 -4.69 -17.39 -7.08
C LYS A 64 -4.14 -16.53 -5.93
N VAL A 65 -4.37 -16.96 -4.69
CA VAL A 65 -3.82 -16.30 -3.48
C VAL A 65 -2.30 -16.19 -3.53
N SER A 66 -1.60 -17.23 -4.02
CA SER A 66 -0.13 -17.24 -4.15
C SER A 66 0.43 -16.16 -5.08
N ASP A 67 -0.41 -15.58 -5.94
CA ASP A 67 0.02 -14.48 -6.83
C ASP A 67 0.08 -13.12 -6.13
N TYR A 68 -0.37 -13.06 -4.87
CA TYR A 68 -0.32 -11.88 -4.00
C TYR A 68 0.74 -12.03 -2.90
N SER A 69 1.70 -12.96 -3.04
CA SER A 69 2.85 -13.05 -2.12
C SER A 69 3.69 -11.77 -2.17
N ILE A 70 4.30 -11.43 -1.05
CA ILE A 70 5.13 -10.22 -0.92
C ILE A 70 6.19 -10.15 -2.02
N GLU A 71 6.86 -11.26 -2.34
CA GLU A 71 7.89 -11.33 -3.37
C GLU A 71 7.37 -10.92 -4.74
N LYS A 72 6.15 -11.37 -5.12
CA LYS A 72 5.53 -10.99 -6.39
C LYS A 72 5.13 -9.52 -6.42
N LEU A 73 4.58 -9.01 -5.32
CA LEU A 73 4.22 -7.61 -5.21
C LEU A 73 5.45 -6.69 -5.22
N LEU A 74 6.57 -7.11 -4.64
CA LEU A 74 7.85 -6.39 -4.70
C LEU A 74 8.41 -6.39 -6.12
N ASN A 75 8.31 -7.51 -6.84
CA ASN A 75 8.72 -7.59 -8.24
C ASN A 75 7.91 -6.65 -9.15
N ASP A 76 6.63 -6.43 -8.84
CA ASP A 76 5.83 -5.43 -9.56
C ASP A 76 6.40 -4.01 -9.34
N ILE A 77 6.81 -3.67 -8.13
CA ILE A 77 7.41 -2.37 -7.81
C ILE A 77 8.76 -2.20 -8.53
N VAL A 78 9.60 -3.25 -8.52
CA VAL A 78 10.87 -3.25 -9.28
C VAL A 78 10.59 -3.00 -10.75
N GLY A 79 9.64 -3.73 -11.33
CA GLY A 79 9.29 -3.59 -12.75
C GLY A 79 8.72 -2.20 -13.09
N LEU A 80 7.91 -1.60 -12.22
CA LEU A 80 7.40 -0.23 -12.41
C LEU A 80 8.54 0.79 -12.38
N ILE A 81 9.50 0.64 -11.47
CA ILE A 81 10.68 1.50 -11.40
C ILE A 81 11.51 1.35 -12.67
N ASP A 82 11.79 0.12 -13.12
CA ASP A 82 12.56 -0.13 -14.35
C ASP A 82 11.84 0.43 -15.58
N ALA A 83 10.53 0.25 -15.69
CA ALA A 83 9.75 0.79 -16.81
C ALA A 83 9.65 2.33 -16.80
N SER A 84 9.90 2.97 -15.66
CA SER A 84 9.89 4.44 -15.58
C SER A 84 11.10 5.09 -16.22
N ASP A 85 12.19 4.35 -16.42
CA ASP A 85 13.47 4.86 -16.95
C ASP A 85 13.94 6.13 -16.20
N SER A 86 13.89 6.06 -14.86
CA SER A 86 14.21 7.20 -13.99
C SER A 86 15.50 6.96 -13.22
N ASP A 87 16.33 7.99 -13.10
CA ASP A 87 17.65 7.94 -12.44
C ASP A 87 17.55 8.01 -10.91
N GLU A 88 16.51 8.64 -10.40
CA GLU A 88 16.29 8.89 -8.97
C GLU A 88 14.87 8.48 -8.58
N VAL A 89 14.72 7.71 -7.51
CA VAL A 89 13.43 7.16 -7.08
C VAL A 89 13.09 7.58 -5.66
N THR A 90 11.93 8.18 -5.48
CA THR A 90 11.27 8.38 -4.19
C THR A 90 9.99 7.53 -4.16
N ILE A 91 9.81 6.73 -3.10
CA ILE A 91 8.55 6.00 -2.89
C ILE A 91 7.71 6.76 -1.86
N ILE A 92 6.44 7.00 -2.20
CA ILE A 92 5.43 7.61 -1.32
C ILE A 92 4.32 6.58 -1.15
N ALA A 93 4.08 6.11 0.07
CA ALA A 93 3.27 4.92 0.25
C ALA A 93 2.34 4.98 1.46
N HIS A 94 1.19 4.33 1.35
CA HIS A 94 0.17 4.23 2.39
C HIS A 94 -0.29 2.77 2.57
N ASP A 95 -0.57 2.33 3.79
CA ASP A 95 -1.15 1.02 4.13
C ASP A 95 -0.39 -0.15 3.48
N TRP A 96 -1.00 -0.98 2.61
CA TRP A 96 -0.32 -2.06 1.88
C TRP A 96 0.86 -1.56 1.05
N GLY A 97 0.71 -0.41 0.39
CA GLY A 97 1.84 0.24 -0.28
C GLY A 97 2.98 0.53 0.68
N GLY A 98 2.66 0.96 1.91
CA GLY A 98 3.64 1.20 2.98
C GLY A 98 4.35 -0.07 3.44
N ILE A 99 3.62 -1.20 3.62
CA ILE A 99 4.22 -2.50 3.95
C ILE A 99 5.24 -2.90 2.89
N LEU A 100 4.85 -2.79 1.61
CA LEU A 100 5.72 -3.13 0.49
C LEU A 100 6.94 -2.21 0.42
N ALA A 101 6.75 -0.90 0.63
CA ALA A 101 7.82 0.08 0.60
C ALA A 101 8.84 -0.12 1.74
N TRP A 102 8.39 -0.47 2.95
CA TRP A 102 9.28 -0.85 4.05
C TRP A 102 10.14 -2.06 3.72
N ILE A 103 9.53 -3.14 3.22
CA ILE A 103 10.25 -4.36 2.86
C ILE A 103 11.19 -4.11 1.67
N PHE A 104 10.74 -3.29 0.70
CA PHE A 104 11.54 -2.89 -0.46
C PHE A 104 12.83 -2.18 -0.03
N ALA A 105 12.70 -1.19 0.86
CA ALA A 105 13.83 -0.42 1.39
C ALA A 105 14.75 -1.27 2.27
N SER A 106 14.18 -2.12 3.16
CA SER A 106 14.96 -3.03 4.01
C SER A 106 15.78 -4.05 3.22
N ARG A 107 15.30 -4.45 2.06
CA ARG A 107 15.98 -5.42 1.18
C ARG A 107 16.86 -4.77 0.12
N GLU A 108 16.91 -3.45 0.09
CA GLU A 108 17.70 -2.66 -0.87
C GLU A 108 17.48 -3.11 -2.33
N LEU A 109 16.22 -3.41 -2.71
CA LEU A 109 15.90 -3.99 -4.01
C LEU A 109 16.29 -3.08 -5.19
N LYS A 110 16.21 -1.77 -4.99
CA LYS A 110 16.72 -0.72 -5.88
C LYS A 110 17.16 0.47 -5.02
N PRO A 111 18.13 1.29 -5.49
CA PRO A 111 18.47 2.53 -4.82
C PRO A 111 17.27 3.47 -4.70
N LEU A 112 17.05 3.99 -3.50
CA LEU A 112 16.03 4.99 -3.22
C LEU A 112 16.66 6.30 -2.74
N LYS A 113 16.16 7.42 -3.23
CA LYS A 113 16.53 8.76 -2.77
C LYS A 113 15.90 9.07 -1.42
N SER A 114 14.63 8.75 -1.27
CA SER A 114 13.87 8.98 -0.04
C SER A 114 12.63 8.08 -0.01
N LEU A 115 12.08 7.96 1.20
CA LEU A 115 10.88 7.18 1.48
C LEU A 115 9.90 8.03 2.28
N VAL A 116 8.65 8.09 1.84
CA VAL A 116 7.55 8.74 2.58
C VAL A 116 6.49 7.69 2.87
N ILE A 117 6.25 7.42 4.14
CA ILE A 117 5.27 6.41 4.57
C ILE A 117 4.15 7.09 5.35
N MET A 118 2.91 6.73 5.03
CA MET A 118 1.72 7.23 5.71
C MET A 118 1.00 6.09 6.41
N ASN A 119 0.74 6.25 7.71
CA ASN A 119 -0.06 5.32 8.53
C ASN A 119 0.30 3.84 8.34
N CYS A 120 1.59 3.52 8.28
CA CYS A 120 2.09 2.16 8.17
C CYS A 120 3.38 2.00 8.99
N PRO A 121 3.39 1.20 10.05
CA PRO A 121 4.59 0.96 10.84
C PRO A 121 5.55 0.01 10.09
N HIS A 122 6.82 0.06 10.46
CA HIS A 122 7.75 -0.96 10.00
C HIS A 122 7.24 -2.37 10.37
N PRO A 123 7.30 -3.38 9.49
CA PRO A 123 6.72 -4.71 9.75
C PRO A 123 7.23 -5.37 11.03
N VAL A 124 8.52 -5.21 11.37
CA VAL A 124 9.08 -5.73 12.62
C VAL A 124 8.55 -4.94 13.83
N ALA A 125 8.40 -3.62 13.72
CA ALA A 125 7.77 -2.80 14.76
C ALA A 125 6.33 -3.23 15.02
N PHE A 126 5.56 -3.51 13.96
CA PHE A 126 4.21 -4.07 14.06
C PHE A 126 4.23 -5.40 14.82
N LYS A 127 5.07 -6.35 14.42
CA LYS A 127 5.19 -7.68 15.07
C LYS A 127 5.58 -7.55 16.55
N ARG A 128 6.56 -6.71 16.90
CA ARG A 128 6.99 -6.46 18.28
C ARG A 128 5.98 -5.65 19.09
N GLY A 129 5.12 -4.88 18.43
CA GLY A 129 4.10 -4.04 19.03
C GLY A 129 2.76 -4.74 19.23
N LEU A 130 2.63 -6.01 18.80
CA LEU A 130 1.40 -6.78 18.99
C LEU A 130 1.06 -6.91 20.48
N ASN A 131 -0.12 -6.43 20.83
CA ASN A 131 -0.74 -6.58 22.14
C ASN A 131 -2.24 -6.82 21.95
N LEU A 132 -2.96 -7.10 23.02
CA LEU A 132 -4.40 -7.42 22.95
C LEU A 132 -5.20 -6.30 22.25
N ARG A 133 -4.88 -5.03 22.52
CA ARG A 133 -5.54 -3.89 21.88
C ARG A 133 -5.29 -3.91 20.36
N GLN A 134 -4.04 -4.08 19.92
CA GLN A 134 -3.69 -4.11 18.50
C GLN A 134 -4.33 -5.31 17.80
N LEU A 135 -4.39 -6.48 18.44
CA LEU A 135 -5.08 -7.65 17.89
C LEU A 135 -6.57 -7.38 17.67
N LEU A 136 -7.23 -6.71 18.64
CA LEU A 136 -8.63 -6.30 18.49
C LEU A 136 -8.83 -5.28 17.38
N MET A 137 -7.91 -4.29 17.22
CA MET A 137 -7.95 -3.34 16.11
C MET A 137 -7.74 -4.02 14.75
N SER A 138 -6.93 -5.08 14.71
CA SER A 138 -6.59 -5.84 13.49
C SER A 138 -7.51 -7.05 13.24
N TRP A 139 -8.69 -7.14 13.86
CA TRP A 139 -9.63 -8.26 13.75
C TRP A 139 -10.00 -8.61 12.31
N TYR A 140 -10.06 -7.60 11.43
CA TYR A 140 -10.42 -7.77 10.03
C TYR A 140 -9.41 -8.63 9.25
N MET A 141 -8.14 -8.67 9.65
CA MET A 141 -7.12 -9.53 9.04
C MET A 141 -7.48 -11.02 9.21
N TYR A 142 -8.06 -11.40 10.35
CA TYR A 142 -8.54 -12.75 10.62
C TYR A 142 -9.88 -13.01 9.91
N PHE A 143 -10.78 -12.04 9.90
CA PHE A 143 -12.03 -12.11 9.15
C PHE A 143 -11.78 -12.40 7.67
N PHE A 144 -10.78 -11.78 7.07
CA PHE A 144 -10.43 -11.98 5.67
C PHE A 144 -9.87 -13.38 5.35
N GLN A 145 -9.49 -14.18 6.35
CA GLN A 145 -9.08 -15.56 6.14
C GLN A 145 -10.26 -16.50 5.87
N ILE A 146 -11.49 -16.11 6.23
CA ILE A 146 -12.68 -16.92 6.02
C ILE A 146 -12.98 -16.97 4.51
N PRO A 147 -13.21 -18.17 3.93
CA PRO A 147 -13.57 -18.28 2.53
C PRO A 147 -14.94 -17.65 2.25
N PHE A 148 -15.07 -16.94 1.13
CA PHE A 148 -16.30 -16.38 0.54
C PHE A 148 -17.04 -15.33 1.40
N LEU A 149 -16.99 -15.41 2.72
CA LEU A 149 -17.75 -14.53 3.62
C LEU A 149 -17.33 -13.06 3.54
N PRO A 150 -16.04 -12.71 3.53
CA PRO A 150 -15.61 -11.32 3.38
C PRO A 150 -16.01 -10.72 2.03
N GLU A 151 -15.85 -11.47 0.93
CA GLU A 151 -16.25 -11.03 -0.42
C GLU A 151 -17.76 -10.81 -0.48
N TRP A 152 -18.54 -11.74 0.06
CA TRP A 152 -19.99 -11.60 0.13
C TRP A 152 -20.41 -10.37 0.96
N TYR A 153 -19.81 -10.20 2.14
CA TYR A 153 -20.14 -9.07 3.02
C TYR A 153 -19.76 -7.73 2.39
N LEU A 154 -18.54 -7.59 1.90
CA LEU A 154 -18.03 -6.36 1.32
C LEU A 154 -18.66 -6.06 -0.05
N GLY A 155 -19.05 -7.08 -0.82
CA GLY A 155 -19.65 -6.96 -2.14
C GLY A 155 -21.13 -6.57 -2.14
N ARG A 156 -21.80 -6.59 -0.96
CA ARG A 156 -23.24 -6.26 -0.86
C ARG A 156 -23.56 -4.90 -1.46
N ASN A 157 -24.67 -4.82 -2.18
CA ASN A 157 -25.17 -3.59 -2.78
C ASN A 157 -24.07 -2.86 -3.58
N ASN A 158 -23.39 -3.58 -4.46
CA ASN A 158 -22.27 -3.05 -5.25
C ASN A 158 -21.16 -2.44 -4.38
N ALA A 159 -20.65 -3.20 -3.44
CA ALA A 159 -19.60 -2.81 -2.50
C ALA A 159 -19.93 -1.58 -1.63
N MET A 160 -21.20 -1.38 -1.28
CA MET A 160 -21.62 -0.31 -0.37
C MET A 160 -20.91 -0.34 1.00
N PRO A 161 -20.56 -1.50 1.59
CA PRO A 161 -19.77 -1.54 2.83
C PRO A 161 -18.41 -0.84 2.73
N ILE A 162 -17.72 -0.90 1.57
CA ILE A 162 -16.45 -0.19 1.35
C ILE A 162 -16.66 1.32 1.47
N ARG A 163 -17.67 1.86 0.78
CA ARG A 163 -18.01 3.28 0.89
C ARG A 163 -18.31 3.69 2.32
N ARG A 164 -19.19 2.95 3.01
CA ARG A 164 -19.57 3.24 4.41
C ARG A 164 -18.38 3.16 5.37
N MET A 165 -17.44 2.26 5.12
CA MET A 165 -16.21 2.14 5.89
C MET A 165 -15.42 3.45 5.79
N LEU A 166 -15.11 3.93 4.59
CA LEU A 166 -14.37 5.17 4.36
C LEU A 166 -15.08 6.39 4.98
N GLU A 167 -16.40 6.49 4.81
CA GLU A 167 -17.20 7.58 5.40
C GLU A 167 -17.20 7.59 6.93
N LYS A 168 -17.20 6.40 7.57
CA LYS A 168 -17.28 6.27 9.02
C LYS A 168 -15.93 6.32 9.72
N THR A 169 -14.84 5.94 9.04
CA THR A 169 -13.50 5.90 9.63
C THR A 169 -12.73 7.20 9.44
N SER A 170 -13.19 8.07 8.52
CA SER A 170 -12.62 9.39 8.34
C SER A 170 -13.00 10.32 9.51
N VAL A 171 -12.01 10.91 10.16
CA VAL A 171 -12.20 11.91 11.21
C VAL A 171 -12.80 13.19 10.64
N ASN A 172 -12.38 13.57 9.44
CA ASN A 172 -12.92 14.72 8.71
C ASN A 172 -13.73 14.24 7.50
N SER A 173 -15.05 14.15 7.68
CA SER A 173 -15.98 13.70 6.64
C SER A 173 -15.91 14.53 5.36
N ASP A 174 -15.54 15.83 5.45
CA ASP A 174 -15.46 16.73 4.29
C ASP A 174 -14.34 16.32 3.33
N MET A 175 -13.33 15.59 3.82
CA MET A 175 -12.24 15.06 3.00
C MET A 175 -12.66 13.83 2.19
N PHE A 176 -13.73 13.14 2.63
CA PHE A 176 -14.30 11.96 1.99
C PHE A 176 -15.77 12.17 1.59
N PRO A 177 -16.07 13.22 0.79
CA PRO A 177 -17.44 13.44 0.32
C PRO A 177 -17.92 12.27 -0.54
N GLN A 178 -19.23 12.14 -0.66
CA GLN A 178 -19.85 11.03 -1.40
C GLN A 178 -19.23 10.79 -2.80
N LYS A 179 -18.91 11.87 -3.53
CA LYS A 179 -18.29 11.77 -4.86
C LYS A 179 -16.91 11.08 -4.84
N VAL A 180 -16.17 11.20 -3.73
CA VAL A 180 -14.86 10.56 -3.54
C VAL A 180 -15.04 9.09 -3.13
N THR A 181 -15.88 8.82 -2.13
CA THR A 181 -16.10 7.45 -1.63
C THR A 181 -16.80 6.57 -2.66
N GLU A 182 -17.57 7.19 -3.57
CA GLU A 182 -18.20 6.50 -4.69
C GLU A 182 -17.18 5.97 -5.73
N VAL A 183 -16.06 6.65 -5.92
CA VAL A 183 -14.99 6.16 -6.79
C VAL A 183 -14.43 4.84 -6.23
N TYR A 184 -14.05 4.81 -4.96
CA TYR A 184 -13.54 3.60 -4.31
C TYR A 184 -14.57 2.47 -4.31
N ARG A 185 -15.85 2.78 -4.05
CA ARG A 185 -16.93 1.81 -4.12
C ARG A 185 -17.04 1.16 -5.50
N LYS A 186 -17.05 1.99 -6.57
CA LYS A 186 -17.14 1.50 -7.95
C LYS A 186 -15.96 0.62 -8.32
N HIS A 187 -14.74 1.00 -7.90
CA HIS A 187 -13.55 0.18 -8.11
C HIS A 187 -13.65 -1.16 -7.38
N ALA A 188 -14.03 -1.16 -6.12
CA ALA A 188 -14.20 -2.38 -5.34
C ALA A 188 -15.29 -3.31 -5.92
N ALA A 189 -16.32 -2.74 -6.55
CA ALA A 189 -17.39 -3.50 -7.18
C ALA A 189 -17.02 -4.14 -8.54
N GLN A 190 -15.85 -3.81 -9.11
CA GLN A 190 -15.37 -4.45 -10.33
C GLN A 190 -15.16 -5.95 -10.11
N ASN A 191 -15.38 -6.73 -11.17
CA ASN A 191 -15.27 -8.19 -11.09
C ASN A 191 -13.86 -8.62 -10.60
N GLY A 192 -13.85 -9.48 -9.59
CA GLY A 192 -12.63 -10.04 -9.00
C GLY A 192 -11.83 -9.09 -8.09
N THR A 193 -12.15 -7.79 -8.05
CA THR A 193 -11.35 -6.81 -7.29
C THR A 193 -11.41 -7.04 -5.79
N LEU A 194 -12.58 -7.29 -5.20
CA LEU A 194 -12.68 -7.59 -3.76
C LEU A 194 -11.89 -8.84 -3.38
N THR A 195 -11.99 -9.90 -4.18
CA THR A 195 -11.20 -11.12 -3.95
C THR A 195 -9.70 -10.82 -4.03
N ALA A 196 -9.29 -10.03 -5.01
CA ALA A 196 -7.89 -9.60 -5.16
C ALA A 196 -7.41 -8.80 -3.94
N MET A 197 -8.17 -7.79 -3.50
CA MET A 197 -7.88 -6.99 -2.30
C MET A 197 -7.72 -7.87 -1.06
N ILE A 198 -8.61 -8.84 -0.85
CA ILE A 198 -8.60 -9.76 0.29
C ILE A 198 -7.42 -10.74 0.18
N ASN A 199 -7.02 -11.11 -1.02
CA ASN A 199 -5.91 -12.03 -1.26
C ASN A 199 -4.56 -11.50 -0.78
N TYR A 200 -4.34 -10.19 -0.66
CA TYR A 200 -3.17 -9.61 0.02
C TYR A 200 -3.05 -10.13 1.46
N TYR A 201 -4.15 -10.08 2.21
CA TYR A 201 -4.20 -10.56 3.59
C TYR A 201 -4.11 -12.09 3.67
N ARG A 202 -4.76 -12.81 2.75
CA ARG A 202 -4.66 -14.28 2.68
C ARG A 202 -3.25 -14.73 2.35
N ALA A 203 -2.61 -14.04 1.40
CA ALA A 203 -1.24 -14.37 1.01
C ALA A 203 -0.25 -14.15 2.15
N LEU A 204 -0.38 -13.05 2.90
CA LEU A 204 0.48 -12.78 4.06
C LEU A 204 0.50 -13.92 5.08
N PHE A 205 -0.65 -14.57 5.31
CA PHE A 205 -0.76 -15.71 6.26
C PHE A 205 -0.35 -17.05 5.64
N ARG A 206 -0.65 -17.29 4.36
CA ARG A 206 -0.43 -18.59 3.70
C ARG A 206 0.91 -18.70 3.00
N TYR A 207 1.45 -17.58 2.59
CA TYR A 207 2.73 -17.44 1.88
C TYR A 207 3.53 -16.30 2.54
N PRO A 208 3.93 -16.47 3.82
CA PRO A 208 4.64 -15.42 4.54
C PRO A 208 5.93 -15.03 3.80
N PRO A 209 6.35 -13.77 3.87
CA PRO A 209 7.55 -13.31 3.21
C PRO A 209 8.75 -14.16 3.65
N LYS A 210 9.60 -14.52 2.70
CA LYS A 210 10.86 -15.20 3.01
C LYS A 210 11.72 -14.26 3.83
N MET A 211 12.16 -14.73 4.98
CA MET A 211 13.13 -13.99 5.78
C MET A 211 14.46 -13.93 5.03
N THR A 212 14.95 -12.74 4.81
CA THR A 212 16.29 -12.50 4.26
C THR A 212 17.26 -12.17 5.38
N ASN A 213 18.56 -12.14 5.08
CA ASN A 213 19.56 -11.68 6.05
C ASN A 213 19.28 -10.25 6.48
N ALA A 214 18.87 -9.37 5.58
CA ALA A 214 18.45 -8.00 5.86
C ALA A 214 17.28 -7.93 6.86
N ASP A 215 16.28 -8.81 6.72
CA ASP A 215 15.13 -8.88 7.66
C ASP A 215 15.54 -9.36 9.07
N SER A 216 16.66 -10.07 9.20
CA SER A 216 17.15 -10.70 10.45
C SER A 216 18.41 -10.06 11.04
N SER A 217 19.21 -9.33 10.25
CA SER A 217 20.47 -8.71 10.67
C SER A 217 20.29 -7.60 11.71
N GLY A 218 19.09 -7.04 11.80
CA GLY A 218 18.83 -5.85 12.62
C GLY A 218 19.43 -4.57 12.02
N GLU A 219 19.90 -4.63 10.77
CA GLU A 219 20.38 -3.45 10.07
C GLU A 219 19.23 -2.47 9.85
N LYS A 220 19.55 -1.20 10.07
CA LYS A 220 18.56 -0.13 9.91
C LYS A 220 18.50 0.31 8.46
N ILE A 221 17.30 0.68 8.03
CA ILE A 221 17.09 1.36 6.74
C ILE A 221 17.87 2.68 6.76
N THR A 222 18.75 2.86 5.79
CA THR A 222 19.61 4.06 5.66
C THR A 222 18.98 5.14 4.79
N VAL A 223 17.94 4.79 4.03
CA VAL A 223 17.21 5.72 3.16
C VAL A 223 16.53 6.79 4.04
N PRO A 224 16.74 8.10 3.77
CA PRO A 224 16.03 9.18 4.46
C PRO A 224 14.51 8.96 4.38
N THR A 225 13.88 8.91 5.54
CA THR A 225 12.47 8.49 5.63
C THR A 225 11.63 9.50 6.40
N LEU A 226 10.50 9.90 5.81
CA LEU A 226 9.45 10.65 6.49
C LEU A 226 8.28 9.72 6.82
N LEU A 227 7.92 9.63 8.11
CA LEU A 227 6.75 8.90 8.58
C LEU A 227 5.64 9.86 8.99
N ILE A 228 4.56 9.90 8.23
CA ILE A 228 3.37 10.69 8.55
C ILE A 228 2.35 9.79 9.23
N TRP A 229 1.82 10.22 10.38
CA TRP A 229 0.90 9.40 11.17
C TRP A 229 -0.35 10.16 11.60
N GLY A 230 -1.51 9.63 11.28
CA GLY A 230 -2.79 10.08 11.81
C GLY A 230 -3.00 9.54 13.23
N GLU A 231 -3.04 10.41 14.23
CA GLU A 231 -3.12 10.01 15.64
C GLU A 231 -4.42 9.26 16.00
N GLN A 232 -5.48 9.45 15.23
CA GLN A 232 -6.80 8.84 15.44
C GLN A 232 -7.04 7.64 14.54
N ASP A 233 -5.97 6.95 14.11
CA ASP A 233 -6.07 5.74 13.30
C ASP A 233 -6.81 4.64 14.04
N LEU A 234 -7.83 4.05 13.40
CA LEU A 234 -8.67 3.00 13.99
C LEU A 234 -8.10 1.59 13.81
N ALA A 235 -7.16 1.39 12.89
CA ALA A 235 -6.55 0.10 12.58
C ALA A 235 -5.18 -0.10 13.24
N LEU A 236 -4.41 0.99 13.39
CA LEU A 236 -3.03 0.95 13.83
C LEU A 236 -2.78 1.97 14.97
N SER A 237 -2.23 1.51 16.07
CA SER A 237 -1.98 2.38 17.23
C SER A 237 -0.75 3.27 17.02
N LYS A 238 -0.78 4.51 17.51
CA LYS A 238 0.35 5.46 17.49
C LYS A 238 1.65 4.88 18.07
N GLY A 239 1.55 4.00 19.05
CA GLY A 239 2.72 3.33 19.65
C GLY A 239 3.55 2.51 18.65
N LEU A 240 2.96 2.09 17.53
CA LEU A 240 3.68 1.39 16.46
C LEU A 240 4.55 2.36 15.64
N ALA A 241 4.08 3.59 15.43
CA ALA A 241 4.88 4.64 14.76
C ALA A 241 6.16 4.93 15.56
N LEU A 242 6.05 5.11 16.88
CA LEU A 242 7.20 5.36 17.75
C LEU A 242 8.23 4.24 17.71
N LYS A 243 7.78 2.98 17.68
CA LYS A 243 8.68 1.81 17.57
C LYS A 243 9.37 1.71 16.21
N THR A 244 8.84 2.32 15.18
CA THR A 244 9.44 2.32 13.83
C THR A 244 10.81 3.01 13.81
N SER A 245 11.06 3.99 14.68
CA SER A 245 12.35 4.68 14.81
C SER A 245 13.54 3.75 15.16
N GLU A 246 13.26 2.57 15.70
CA GLU A 246 14.31 1.58 15.99
C GLU A 246 14.92 0.98 14.71
N PHE A 247 14.21 1.05 13.57
CA PHE A 247 14.53 0.37 12.31
C PHE A 247 14.99 1.31 11.19
N VAL A 248 15.09 2.61 11.45
CA VAL A 248 15.49 3.61 10.45
C VAL A 248 16.57 4.51 11.05
N VAL A 249 17.59 4.85 10.25
CA VAL A 249 18.70 5.71 10.69
C VAL A 249 18.26 7.16 10.73
N ASP A 250 17.67 7.65 9.64
CA ASP A 250 17.20 9.03 9.47
C ASP A 250 15.67 9.00 9.29
N LEU A 251 14.97 9.07 10.43
CA LEU A 251 13.49 9.07 10.49
C LEU A 251 13.00 10.43 10.99
N GLN A 252 12.15 11.07 10.19
CA GLN A 252 11.45 12.30 10.53
C GLN A 252 9.96 12.06 10.75
#